data_63916366481bec29015b9e18c1ad2a35
#
_entry.id   63916366481bec29015b9e18c1ad2a35
#
_cell.length_a   1.000
_cell.length_b   1.000
_cell.length_c   1.000
_cell.angle_alpha   90.00
_cell.angle_beta   90.00
_cell.angle_gamma   90.00
#
_symmetry.space_group_name_H-M   'P 1'
#
loop_
_entity.id
_entity.type
_entity.pdbx_description
1 polymer ?
#
loop_
_entity_poly.entity_id
_entity_poly.type
_entity_poly.pdbx_seq_one_letter_code
_entity_poly.pdbx_strand_id
1 'polypeptide(L)'
;MILVVIAASGAYFFHDYWEHRFDELIAQQARIYRIDEKLVWSLIYEETYFRSGAIGDVGEVGLMQVTPLVAREWAKVTGLSEFERQSNEDVVGLLSDPKRNIQIGCWYYERLRERYRGRPAETAMTLAAYNAGPSRVEEWTKDTDAAELTEAEFIERIGIASTRAYVSSILTRYRETAAVK
;
A
#
# COMPACT_ATOMS: atom_id res chain seq x y z
N MET A 1 -11.38 3.58 40.10
CA MET A 1 -10.13 2.95 39.65
C MET A 1 -10.37 1.72 38.81
N ILE A 2 -11.21 0.74 39.24
CA ILE A 2 -11.50 -0.50 38.48
C ILE A 2 -12.13 -0.22 37.11
N LEU A 3 -13.09 0.68 36.98
CA LEU A 3 -13.76 1.02 35.71
C LEU A 3 -12.77 1.64 34.68
N VAL A 4 -11.81 2.41 35.12
CA VAL A 4 -10.78 3.00 34.23
C VAL A 4 -9.85 1.92 33.68
N VAL A 5 -9.48 0.94 34.50
CA VAL A 5 -8.63 -0.20 34.08
C VAL A 5 -9.38 -1.07 33.08
N ILE A 6 -10.67 -1.35 33.30
CA ILE A 6 -11.51 -2.13 32.37
C ILE A 6 -11.64 -1.39 31.03
N ALA A 7 -11.89 -0.08 31.05
CA ALA A 7 -12.00 0.73 29.83
C ALA A 7 -10.68 0.80 29.06
N ALA A 8 -9.55 0.97 29.76
CA ALA A 8 -8.23 0.98 29.14
C ALA A 8 -7.87 -0.38 28.51
N SER A 9 -8.16 -1.48 29.22
CA SER A 9 -7.95 -2.83 28.68
C SER A 9 -8.83 -3.10 27.47
N GLY A 10 -10.10 -2.70 27.51
CA GLY A 10 -11.02 -2.84 26.36
C GLY A 10 -10.56 -2.05 25.15
N ALA A 11 -10.09 -0.82 25.35
CA ALA A 11 -9.53 0.02 24.28
C ALA A 11 -8.27 -0.60 23.67
N TYR A 12 -7.39 -1.15 24.51
CA TYR A 12 -6.17 -1.84 24.06
C TYR A 12 -6.49 -3.07 23.19
N PHE A 13 -7.36 -3.96 23.66
CA PHE A 13 -7.77 -5.14 22.91
C PHE A 13 -8.52 -4.80 21.61
N PHE A 14 -9.32 -3.72 21.62
CA PHE A 14 -9.99 -3.25 20.42
C PHE A 14 -8.99 -2.70 19.40
N HIS A 15 -8.01 -1.94 19.85
CA HIS A 15 -6.94 -1.39 19.00
C HIS A 15 -6.12 -2.52 18.39
N ASP A 16 -5.65 -3.45 19.20
CA ASP A 16 -4.91 -4.64 18.78
C ASP A 16 -5.68 -5.46 17.74
N TYR A 17 -6.95 -5.80 18.03
CA TYR A 17 -7.83 -6.47 17.07
C TYR A 17 -7.99 -5.67 15.79
N TRP A 18 -8.16 -4.35 15.89
CA TRP A 18 -8.37 -3.50 14.71
C TRP A 18 -7.18 -3.53 13.75
N GLU A 19 -5.98 -3.48 14.25
CA GLU A 19 -4.76 -3.47 13.46
C GLU A 19 -4.41 -4.84 12.86
N HIS A 20 -4.77 -5.92 13.55
CA HIS A 20 -4.37 -7.28 13.18
C HIS A 20 -5.45 -8.12 12.49
N ARG A 21 -6.68 -7.60 12.34
CA ARG A 21 -7.79 -8.38 11.79
C ARG A 21 -7.65 -8.84 10.34
N PHE A 22 -6.67 -8.30 9.62
CA PHE A 22 -6.38 -8.66 8.22
C PHE A 22 -5.02 -9.34 8.04
N ASP A 23 -4.29 -9.64 9.10
CA ASP A 23 -2.92 -10.17 9.05
C ASP A 23 -2.83 -11.45 8.20
N GLU A 24 -3.80 -12.36 8.35
CA GLU A 24 -3.83 -13.59 7.57
C GLU A 24 -4.00 -13.34 6.05
N LEU A 25 -4.87 -12.39 5.68
CA LEU A 25 -5.06 -11.99 4.29
C LEU A 25 -3.80 -11.28 3.73
N ILE A 26 -3.19 -10.42 4.54
CA ILE A 26 -1.94 -9.73 4.20
C ILE A 26 -0.84 -10.75 3.97
N ALA A 27 -0.60 -11.66 4.91
CA ALA A 27 0.43 -12.70 4.80
C ALA A 27 0.22 -13.60 3.56
N GLN A 28 -1.03 -13.96 3.26
CA GLN A 28 -1.36 -14.75 2.08
C GLN A 28 -0.98 -14.03 0.78
N GLN A 29 -1.39 -12.78 0.61
CA GLN A 29 -1.14 -12.03 -0.61
C GLN A 29 0.33 -11.59 -0.73
N ALA A 30 0.93 -11.15 0.36
CA ALA A 30 2.35 -10.83 0.43
C ALA A 30 3.23 -12.00 -0.05
N ARG A 31 2.91 -13.23 0.36
CA ARG A 31 3.61 -14.44 -0.09
C ARG A 31 3.44 -14.69 -1.59
N ILE A 32 2.23 -14.53 -2.14
CA ILE A 32 1.94 -14.71 -3.58
C ILE A 32 2.77 -13.75 -4.42
N TYR A 33 2.83 -12.48 -4.02
CA TYR A 33 3.53 -11.43 -4.75
C TYR A 33 4.98 -11.20 -4.28
N ARG A 34 5.50 -12.04 -3.36
CA ARG A 34 6.87 -11.95 -2.83
C ARG A 34 7.21 -10.57 -2.27
N ILE A 35 6.27 -10.00 -1.54
CA ILE A 35 6.41 -8.75 -0.79
C ILE A 35 6.56 -9.12 0.69
N ASP A 36 7.32 -8.36 1.45
CA ASP A 36 7.35 -8.54 2.91
C ASP A 36 5.98 -8.17 3.50
N GLU A 37 5.40 -9.06 4.31
CA GLU A 37 4.08 -8.85 4.91
C GLU A 37 4.02 -7.61 5.79
N LYS A 38 5.12 -7.27 6.49
CA LYS A 38 5.22 -6.07 7.33
C LYS A 38 5.22 -4.79 6.50
N LEU A 39 5.74 -4.85 5.27
CA LEU A 39 5.66 -3.72 4.34
C LEU A 39 4.23 -3.52 3.82
N VAL A 40 3.52 -4.60 3.48
CA VAL A 40 2.10 -4.51 3.07
C VAL A 40 1.25 -3.98 4.23
N TRP A 41 1.49 -4.47 5.45
CA TRP A 41 0.84 -4.00 6.67
C TRP A 41 1.06 -2.50 6.87
N SER A 42 2.32 -2.04 6.76
CA SER A 42 2.71 -0.63 6.92
C SER A 42 2.06 0.28 5.85
N LEU A 43 1.92 -0.22 4.62
CA LEU A 43 1.25 0.47 3.53
C LEU A 43 -0.25 0.61 3.83
N ILE A 44 -0.95 -0.46 4.22
CA ILE A 44 -2.37 -0.42 4.57
C ILE A 44 -2.64 0.52 5.76
N TYR A 45 -1.74 0.53 6.73
CA TYR A 45 -1.82 1.46 7.86
C TYR A 45 -1.80 2.92 7.38
N GLU A 46 -0.86 3.27 6.50
CA GLU A 46 -0.71 4.63 5.97
C GLU A 46 -1.88 5.02 5.07
N GLU A 47 -2.37 4.11 4.21
CA GLU A 47 -3.47 4.39 3.29
C GLU A 47 -4.80 4.64 4.02
N THR A 48 -5.14 3.79 4.97
CA THR A 48 -6.51 3.81 5.52
C THR A 48 -6.62 3.54 7.00
N TYR A 49 -5.52 3.23 7.70
CA TYR A 49 -5.61 2.71 9.06
C TYR A 49 -6.60 1.52 9.15
N PHE A 50 -6.45 0.58 8.22
CA PHE A 50 -7.27 -0.65 8.12
C PHE A 50 -8.78 -0.42 7.89
N ARG A 51 -9.22 0.71 7.37
CA ARG A 51 -10.63 0.95 7.03
C ARG A 51 -10.95 0.37 5.65
N SER A 52 -11.53 -0.83 5.61
CA SER A 52 -11.82 -1.54 4.36
C SER A 52 -12.86 -0.85 3.46
N GLY A 53 -13.72 -0.01 4.01
CA GLY A 53 -14.71 0.77 3.27
C GLY A 53 -14.27 2.20 2.95
N ALA A 54 -12.97 2.53 3.11
CA ALA A 54 -12.49 3.88 2.78
C ALA A 54 -12.60 4.16 1.28
N ILE A 55 -13.03 5.37 0.95
CA ILE A 55 -13.05 5.90 -0.42
C ILE A 55 -12.25 7.20 -0.40
N GLY A 56 -11.24 7.30 -1.24
CA GLY A 56 -10.38 8.47 -1.39
C GLY A 56 -11.01 9.54 -2.31
N ASP A 57 -10.38 10.72 -2.33
CA ASP A 57 -10.88 11.90 -3.03
C ASP A 57 -10.90 11.75 -4.56
N VAL A 58 -10.04 10.90 -5.13
CA VAL A 58 -10.00 10.64 -6.58
C VAL A 58 -10.58 9.27 -6.96
N GLY A 59 -11.30 8.64 -6.01
CA GLY A 59 -12.05 7.40 -6.23
C GLY A 59 -11.25 6.13 -5.95
N GLU A 60 -10.18 6.21 -5.18
CA GLU A 60 -9.47 5.05 -4.62
C GLU A 60 -10.33 4.38 -3.55
N VAL A 61 -10.24 3.07 -3.45
CA VAL A 61 -11.12 2.26 -2.60
C VAL A 61 -10.34 1.29 -1.74
N GLY A 62 -10.79 1.15 -0.50
CA GLY A 62 -10.46 0.05 0.40
C GLY A 62 -9.06 0.15 1.02
N LEU A 63 -8.63 -0.94 1.63
CA LEU A 63 -7.44 -1.04 2.48
C LEU A 63 -6.15 -0.49 1.84
N MET A 64 -5.93 -0.78 0.58
CA MET A 64 -4.76 -0.36 -0.19
C MET A 64 -5.06 0.76 -1.20
N GLN A 65 -6.21 1.45 -1.05
CA GLN A 65 -6.61 2.58 -1.90
C GLN A 65 -6.41 2.30 -3.41
N VAL A 66 -7.00 1.18 -3.85
CA VAL A 66 -6.93 0.74 -5.25
C VAL A 66 -7.92 1.54 -6.10
N THR A 67 -7.47 2.10 -7.23
CA THR A 67 -8.36 2.78 -8.16
C THR A 67 -9.12 1.80 -9.05
N PRO A 68 -10.33 2.15 -9.54
CA PRO A 68 -11.04 1.34 -10.54
C PRO A 68 -10.22 1.06 -11.82
N LEU A 69 -9.34 1.99 -12.19
CA LEU A 69 -8.44 1.80 -13.34
C LEU A 69 -7.46 0.65 -13.11
N VAL A 70 -6.81 0.62 -11.95
CA VAL A 70 -5.87 -0.44 -11.55
C VAL A 70 -6.60 -1.79 -11.47
N ALA A 71 -7.83 -1.82 -10.92
CA ALA A 71 -8.63 -3.03 -10.85
C ALA A 71 -8.97 -3.60 -12.24
N ARG A 72 -9.32 -2.73 -13.21
CA ARG A 72 -9.59 -3.15 -14.60
C ARG A 72 -8.33 -3.66 -15.29
N GLU A 73 -7.19 -3.02 -15.04
CA GLU A 73 -5.91 -3.48 -15.58
C GLU A 73 -5.53 -4.86 -15.04
N TRP A 74 -5.69 -5.07 -13.73
CA TRP A 74 -5.52 -6.38 -13.10
C TRP A 74 -6.43 -7.43 -13.71
N ALA A 75 -7.71 -7.13 -13.88
CA ALA A 75 -8.70 -8.03 -14.47
C ALA A 75 -8.33 -8.43 -15.90
N LYS A 76 -7.89 -7.49 -16.70
CA LYS A 76 -7.44 -7.74 -18.09
C LYS A 76 -6.23 -8.68 -18.12
N VAL A 77 -5.26 -8.50 -17.23
CA VAL A 77 -4.06 -9.34 -17.18
C VAL A 77 -4.35 -10.74 -16.65
N THR A 78 -5.29 -10.86 -15.70
CA THR A 78 -5.64 -12.15 -15.07
C THR A 78 -6.76 -12.91 -15.80
N GLY A 79 -7.38 -12.32 -16.83
CA GLY A 79 -8.49 -12.92 -17.57
C GLY A 79 -9.82 -12.93 -16.81
N LEU A 80 -9.93 -12.15 -15.72
CA LEU A 80 -11.16 -12.03 -14.92
C LEU A 80 -12.06 -10.94 -15.49
N SER A 81 -12.84 -11.31 -16.52
CA SER A 81 -13.69 -10.40 -17.29
C SER A 81 -14.82 -9.73 -16.47
N GLU A 82 -15.05 -10.18 -15.25
CA GLU A 82 -16.07 -9.60 -14.36
C GLU A 82 -15.85 -8.10 -14.07
N PHE A 83 -14.61 -7.63 -14.07
CA PHE A 83 -14.28 -6.20 -13.87
C PHE A 83 -14.33 -5.36 -15.14
N GLU A 84 -14.18 -5.98 -16.31
CA GLU A 84 -14.07 -5.23 -17.57
C GLU A 84 -15.38 -4.57 -18.02
N ARG A 85 -16.52 -5.17 -17.67
CA ARG A 85 -17.84 -4.77 -18.15
C ARG A 85 -18.71 -4.09 -17.11
N GLN A 86 -18.24 -3.98 -15.88
CA GLN A 86 -19.02 -3.42 -14.79
C GLN A 86 -18.95 -1.90 -14.75
N SER A 87 -19.99 -1.28 -14.21
CA SER A 87 -19.99 0.14 -13.89
C SER A 87 -18.90 0.49 -12.87
N ASN A 88 -18.55 1.75 -12.73
CA ASN A 88 -17.59 2.16 -11.69
C ASN A 88 -18.14 1.87 -10.28
N GLU A 89 -19.45 1.98 -10.07
CA GLU A 89 -20.10 1.68 -8.79
C GLU A 89 -19.96 0.20 -8.42
N ASP A 90 -20.14 -0.72 -9.38
CA ASP A 90 -19.95 -2.15 -9.16
C ASP A 90 -18.49 -2.48 -8.85
N VAL A 91 -17.55 -1.84 -9.55
CA VAL A 91 -16.10 -2.00 -9.28
C VAL A 91 -15.74 -1.50 -7.89
N VAL A 92 -16.30 -0.38 -7.44
CA VAL A 92 -16.14 0.14 -6.07
C VAL A 92 -16.66 -0.89 -5.04
N GLY A 93 -17.82 -1.48 -5.30
CA GLY A 93 -18.38 -2.55 -4.46
C GLY A 93 -17.42 -3.75 -4.33
N LEU A 94 -16.85 -4.20 -5.45
CA LEU A 94 -15.87 -5.30 -5.46
C LEU A 94 -14.55 -4.95 -4.75
N LEU A 95 -14.09 -3.70 -4.88
CA LEU A 95 -12.88 -3.21 -4.23
C LEU A 95 -13.06 -2.99 -2.72
N SER A 96 -14.28 -2.92 -2.22
CA SER A 96 -14.57 -2.85 -0.79
C SER A 96 -14.38 -4.20 -0.08
N ASP A 97 -14.29 -5.32 -0.83
CA ASP A 97 -13.91 -6.61 -0.27
C ASP A 97 -12.43 -6.64 0.12
N PRO A 98 -12.09 -6.87 1.40
CA PRO A 98 -10.71 -6.81 1.89
C PRO A 98 -9.76 -7.73 1.14
N LYS A 99 -10.18 -8.97 0.85
CA LYS A 99 -9.34 -9.96 0.17
C LYS A 99 -9.00 -9.52 -1.25
N ARG A 100 -10.01 -9.06 -1.99
CA ARG A 100 -9.85 -8.59 -3.36
C ARG A 100 -8.99 -7.32 -3.41
N ASN A 101 -9.22 -6.41 -2.48
CA ASN A 101 -8.47 -5.17 -2.38
C ASN A 101 -6.98 -5.40 -2.14
N ILE A 102 -6.64 -6.22 -1.11
CA ILE A 102 -5.24 -6.57 -0.81
C ILE A 102 -4.61 -7.32 -1.98
N GLN A 103 -5.33 -8.23 -2.64
CA GLN A 103 -4.84 -8.96 -3.81
C GLN A 103 -4.44 -8.02 -4.94
N ILE A 104 -5.32 -7.10 -5.32
CA ILE A 104 -5.07 -6.16 -6.43
C ILE A 104 -4.00 -5.14 -6.04
N GLY A 105 -4.02 -4.64 -4.80
CA GLY A 105 -3.01 -3.70 -4.29
C GLY A 105 -1.61 -4.31 -4.28
N CYS A 106 -1.46 -5.55 -3.82
CA CYS A 106 -0.18 -6.27 -3.85
C CYS A 106 0.30 -6.54 -5.28
N TRP A 107 -0.62 -6.91 -6.19
CA TRP A 107 -0.29 -7.05 -7.61
C TRP A 107 0.23 -5.75 -8.21
N TYR A 108 -0.44 -4.64 -7.94
CA TYR A 108 -0.03 -3.33 -8.45
C TYR A 108 1.31 -2.87 -7.87
N TYR A 109 1.52 -3.07 -6.56
CA TYR A 109 2.80 -2.82 -5.92
C TYR A 109 3.94 -3.60 -6.60
N GLU A 110 3.76 -4.91 -6.80
CA GLU A 110 4.77 -5.76 -7.45
C GLU A 110 5.06 -5.30 -8.89
N ARG A 111 4.03 -4.96 -9.65
CA ARG A 111 4.18 -4.44 -11.00
C ARG A 111 4.99 -3.13 -11.06
N LEU A 112 4.82 -2.27 -10.06
CA LEU A 112 5.64 -1.05 -9.92
C LEU A 112 7.06 -1.40 -9.50
N ARG A 113 7.22 -2.34 -8.56
CA ARG A 113 8.53 -2.80 -8.08
C ARG A 113 9.41 -3.34 -9.20
N GLU A 114 8.84 -4.05 -10.16
CA GLU A 114 9.58 -4.55 -11.34
C GLU A 114 10.33 -3.45 -12.09
N ARG A 115 9.81 -2.22 -12.12
CA ARG A 115 10.45 -1.07 -12.79
C ARG A 115 11.73 -0.60 -12.08
N TYR A 116 11.82 -0.85 -10.78
CA TYR A 116 12.90 -0.35 -9.93
C TYR A 116 13.77 -1.46 -9.35
N ARG A 117 13.53 -2.69 -9.77
CA ARG A 117 14.20 -3.89 -9.24
C ARG A 117 15.72 -3.79 -9.27
N GLY A 118 16.35 -4.12 -8.14
CA GLY A 118 17.79 -4.13 -7.97
C GLY A 118 18.43 -2.75 -7.74
N ARG A 119 17.64 -1.68 -7.66
CA ARG A 119 18.15 -0.35 -7.30
C ARG A 119 18.25 -0.19 -5.78
N PRO A 120 19.25 0.55 -5.24
CA PRO A 120 19.36 0.75 -3.79
C PRO A 120 18.10 1.39 -3.17
N ALA A 121 17.39 2.24 -3.94
CA ALA A 121 16.15 2.90 -3.53
C ALA A 121 14.87 2.16 -4.01
N GLU A 122 14.94 0.87 -4.36
CA GLU A 122 13.81 0.11 -4.95
C GLU A 122 12.50 0.30 -4.18
N THR A 123 12.51 0.09 -2.85
CA THR A 123 11.30 0.18 -2.03
C THR A 123 10.74 1.60 -1.99
N ALA A 124 11.60 2.60 -1.78
CA ALA A 124 11.19 4.00 -1.75
C ALA A 124 10.62 4.48 -3.11
N MET A 125 11.26 4.09 -4.23
CA MET A 125 10.78 4.39 -5.58
C MET A 125 9.43 3.73 -5.86
N THR A 126 9.26 2.48 -5.43
CA THR A 126 8.00 1.75 -5.58
C THR A 126 6.85 2.39 -4.81
N LEU A 127 7.08 2.75 -3.55
CA LEU A 127 6.10 3.46 -2.71
C LEU A 127 5.75 4.83 -3.29
N ALA A 128 6.74 5.57 -3.76
CA ALA A 128 6.52 6.86 -4.41
C ALA A 128 5.71 6.74 -5.71
N ALA A 129 5.99 5.70 -6.51
CA ALA A 129 5.23 5.40 -7.72
C ALA A 129 3.80 4.92 -7.40
N TYR A 130 3.61 4.20 -6.31
CA TYR A 130 2.28 3.77 -5.85
C TYR A 130 1.39 4.98 -5.52
N ASN A 131 1.95 5.95 -4.79
CA ASN A 131 1.22 7.13 -4.34
C ASN A 131 1.07 8.22 -5.43
N ALA A 132 2.14 8.54 -6.17
CA ALA A 132 2.17 9.67 -7.10
C ALA A 132 2.22 9.28 -8.59
N GLY A 133 2.33 7.99 -8.88
CA GLY A 133 2.48 7.46 -10.22
C GLY A 133 3.94 7.36 -10.68
N PRO A 134 4.25 6.39 -11.57
CA PRO A 134 5.61 6.12 -12.03
C PRO A 134 6.25 7.29 -12.82
N SER A 135 5.46 8.06 -13.56
CA SER A 135 5.96 9.23 -14.32
C SER A 135 6.55 10.31 -13.42
N ARG A 136 6.06 10.46 -12.18
CA ARG A 136 6.66 11.37 -11.20
C ARG A 136 8.01 10.88 -10.71
N VAL A 137 8.15 9.59 -10.48
CA VAL A 137 9.46 9.01 -10.11
C VAL A 137 10.47 9.21 -11.23
N GLU A 138 10.08 9.01 -12.49
CA GLU A 138 10.92 9.29 -13.65
C GLU A 138 11.35 10.78 -13.72
N GLU A 139 10.42 11.70 -13.43
CA GLU A 139 10.72 13.14 -13.37
C GLU A 139 11.74 13.46 -12.26
N TRP A 140 11.61 12.88 -11.07
CA TRP A 140 12.51 13.13 -9.95
C TRP A 140 13.90 12.50 -10.10
N THR A 141 14.04 11.55 -11.02
CA THR A 141 15.30 10.84 -11.27
C THR A 141 15.95 11.17 -12.62
N LYS A 142 15.32 12.02 -13.45
CA LYS A 142 15.74 12.28 -14.84
C LYS A 142 17.19 12.78 -15.01
N ASP A 143 17.70 13.54 -14.03
CA ASP A 143 19.01 14.19 -14.09
C ASP A 143 20.08 13.42 -13.28
N THR A 144 19.87 12.13 -13.01
CA THR A 144 20.79 11.32 -12.19
C THR A 144 20.73 9.86 -12.62
N ASP A 145 21.79 9.11 -12.30
CA ASP A 145 21.74 7.66 -12.44
C ASP A 145 20.87 7.07 -11.31
N ALA A 146 19.64 6.73 -11.66
CA ALA A 146 18.70 6.16 -10.71
C ALA A 146 19.14 4.77 -10.18
N ALA A 147 20.13 4.13 -10.80
CA ALA A 147 20.70 2.87 -10.35
C ALA A 147 21.68 3.05 -9.18
N GLU A 148 22.20 4.25 -8.99
CA GLU A 148 23.15 4.56 -7.92
C GLU A 148 22.54 5.31 -6.73
N LEU A 149 21.31 5.84 -6.87
CA LEU A 149 20.64 6.58 -5.81
C LEU A 149 20.38 5.70 -4.57
N THR A 150 20.91 6.13 -3.45
CA THR A 150 20.53 5.57 -2.15
C THR A 150 19.07 5.92 -1.82
N GLU A 151 18.46 5.20 -0.91
CA GLU A 151 17.10 5.46 -0.46
C GLU A 151 16.93 6.89 0.08
N ALA A 152 17.87 7.37 0.90
CA ALA A 152 17.83 8.71 1.48
C ALA A 152 17.91 9.80 0.40
N GLU A 153 18.84 9.69 -0.55
CA GLU A 153 18.98 10.64 -1.64
C GLU A 153 17.74 10.68 -2.55
N PHE A 154 17.11 9.51 -2.79
CA PHE A 154 15.87 9.49 -3.57
C PHE A 154 14.72 10.18 -2.81
N ILE A 155 14.56 9.92 -1.50
CA ILE A 155 13.50 10.55 -0.69
C ILE A 155 13.64 12.08 -0.71
N GLU A 156 14.85 12.62 -0.64
CA GLU A 156 15.10 14.07 -0.74
C GLU A 156 14.67 14.66 -2.10
N ARG A 157 14.76 13.87 -3.17
CA ARG A 157 14.36 14.28 -4.52
C ARG A 157 12.86 14.26 -4.78
N ILE A 158 12.05 13.62 -3.92
CA ILE A 158 10.59 13.61 -4.08
C ILE A 158 10.06 15.04 -4.01
N GLY A 159 9.63 15.57 -5.14
CA GLY A 159 9.18 16.97 -5.27
C GLY A 159 7.82 17.26 -4.65
N ILE A 160 7.00 16.23 -4.32
CA ILE A 160 5.69 16.36 -3.71
C ILE A 160 5.81 16.08 -2.21
N ALA A 161 5.55 17.09 -1.36
CA ALA A 161 5.74 16.99 0.08
C ALA A 161 4.90 15.88 0.74
N SER A 162 3.65 15.70 0.30
CA SER A 162 2.77 14.63 0.81
C SER A 162 3.29 13.24 0.44
N THR A 163 3.77 13.05 -0.80
CA THR A 163 4.39 11.78 -1.22
C THR A 163 5.68 11.50 -0.45
N ARG A 164 6.50 12.51 -0.20
CA ARG A 164 7.71 12.35 0.61
C ARG A 164 7.38 11.91 2.03
N ALA A 165 6.39 12.54 2.66
CA ALA A 165 5.91 12.15 3.99
C ALA A 165 5.36 10.72 4.00
N TYR A 166 4.54 10.36 3.01
CA TYR A 166 3.99 9.03 2.81
C TYR A 166 5.08 7.95 2.75
N VAL A 167 6.07 8.13 1.86
CA VAL A 167 7.20 7.19 1.73
C VAL A 167 7.97 7.05 3.03
N SER A 168 8.31 8.18 3.66
CA SER A 168 9.08 8.20 4.90
C SER A 168 8.34 7.54 6.07
N SER A 169 7.03 7.78 6.20
CA SER A 169 6.17 7.19 7.22
C SER A 169 6.11 5.66 7.09
N ILE A 170 5.85 5.15 5.87
CA ILE A 170 5.78 3.71 5.62
C ILE A 170 7.12 3.03 5.92
N LEU A 171 8.23 3.59 5.43
CA LEU A 171 9.55 3.00 5.63
C LEU A 171 9.96 2.99 7.12
N THR A 172 9.63 4.04 7.86
CA THR A 172 9.88 4.10 9.31
C THR A 172 9.10 3.00 10.02
N ARG A 173 7.78 2.92 9.79
CA ARG A 173 6.91 1.90 10.38
C ARG A 173 7.33 0.49 10.00
N TYR A 174 7.68 0.25 8.75
CA TYR A 174 8.16 -1.04 8.28
C TYR A 174 9.41 -1.48 9.04
N ARG A 175 10.38 -0.59 9.26
CA ARG A 175 11.59 -0.90 10.02
C ARG A 175 11.32 -1.16 11.49
N GLU A 176 10.43 -0.40 12.10
CA GLU A 176 10.01 -0.58 13.49
C GLU A 176 9.34 -1.95 13.68
N THR A 177 8.39 -2.30 12.81
CA THR A 177 7.73 -3.62 12.87
C THR A 177 8.68 -4.76 12.55
N ALA A 178 9.65 -4.57 11.66
CA ALA A 178 10.65 -5.59 11.34
C ALA A 178 11.66 -5.83 12.48
N ALA A 179 11.91 -4.83 13.34
CA ALA A 179 12.81 -4.94 14.49
C ALA A 179 12.18 -5.71 15.67
N VAL A 180 10.86 -5.79 15.77
CA VAL A 180 10.16 -6.59 16.78
C VAL A 180 10.12 -8.04 16.30
N LYS A 181 10.95 -8.88 16.94
CA LYS A 181 11.03 -10.34 16.70
C LYS A 181 10.03 -11.10 17.55
#